data_32d75207f54621945e73cc5261cc99f2
#
_entry.id   32d75207f54621945e73cc5261cc99f2
#
_cell.length_a   1.000
_cell.length_b   1.000
_cell.length_c   1.000
_cell.angle_alpha   90.00
_cell.angle_beta   90.00
_cell.angle_gamma   90.00
#
_symmetry.space_group_name_H-M   'P 1'
#
loop_
_entity.id
_entity.type
_entity.pdbx_description
1 polymer ?
#
loop_
_entity_poly.entity_id
_entity_poly.type
_entity_poly.pdbx_seq_one_letter_code
_entity_poly.pdbx_strand_id
1 'polypeptide(L)'
;MKIARVFPRRTKATPDDPLAFTGPPPKGGLPDMEEVHVSVAFTYDMEKACQLAEQWMKLGVPVHMGGPAFNMPGGDFVPGMYLKKGYVITSRGCPNRCWFCSVPRREGGRLRELPITEGNIVLDDNLLACSRQHIEAVFEMLGRQKERPIFTGGLEARLLRPWHVDLLRESRTQRMYFAYDTPDDYEPLVEAGRLLQTGGFERKSHKACCYVLIGYRGDTMEAAEKRLRDAWKAGFIPYAMLYRDEKGIVDSEWRKFQRLWVRPAIVMSQLKETDGR
;
A
#
# COMPACT_ATOMS: atom_id res chain seq x y z
N MET A 1 28.77 -5.27 0.57
CA MET A 1 28.50 -4.46 -0.64
C MET A 1 27.73 -3.21 -0.21
N LYS A 2 28.25 -2.02 -0.51
CA LYS A 2 27.62 -0.74 -0.20
C LYS A 2 26.83 -0.26 -1.40
N ILE A 3 25.50 -0.33 -1.31
CA ILE A 3 24.56 0.01 -2.39
C ILE A 3 23.91 1.35 -2.10
N ALA A 4 24.10 2.33 -2.97
CA ALA A 4 23.31 3.54 -2.96
C ALA A 4 21.93 3.27 -3.59
N ARG A 5 20.85 3.65 -2.90
CA ARG A 5 19.49 3.51 -3.41
C ARG A 5 18.95 4.87 -3.81
N VAL A 6 18.52 4.99 -5.05
CA VAL A 6 18.05 6.24 -5.65
C VAL A 6 16.57 6.12 -5.97
N PHE A 7 15.79 7.08 -5.55
CA PHE A 7 14.35 7.12 -5.72
C PHE A 7 13.94 8.35 -6.55
N PRO A 8 13.09 8.21 -7.56
CA PRO A 8 12.61 9.35 -8.35
C PRO A 8 11.84 10.38 -7.50
N ARG A 9 11.20 9.93 -6.43
CA ARG A 9 10.50 10.78 -5.46
C ARG A 9 10.63 10.24 -4.04
N ARG A 10 10.53 11.15 -3.07
CA ARG A 10 10.43 10.77 -1.67
C ARG A 10 8.98 10.44 -1.30
N THR A 11 8.79 9.33 -0.61
CA THR A 11 7.52 8.92 -0.02
C THR A 11 7.72 8.65 1.48
N LYS A 12 6.63 8.35 2.19
CA LYS A 12 6.74 7.94 3.61
C LYS A 12 7.53 6.63 3.80
N ALA A 13 7.54 5.78 2.76
CA ALA A 13 8.22 4.49 2.76
C ALA A 13 9.66 4.56 2.25
N THR A 14 10.11 5.70 1.74
CA THR A 14 11.49 5.88 1.26
C THR A 14 12.46 5.79 2.44
N PRO A 15 13.52 4.95 2.36
CA PRO A 15 14.57 4.90 3.38
C PRO A 15 15.19 6.27 3.67
N ASP A 16 15.69 6.45 4.86
CA ASP A 16 16.25 7.73 5.34
C ASP A 16 17.71 7.61 5.87
N ASP A 17 18.37 6.50 5.55
CA ASP A 17 19.78 6.29 5.87
C ASP A 17 20.73 7.00 4.87
N PRO A 18 22.03 7.11 5.17
CA PRO A 18 23.00 7.87 4.36
C PRO A 18 23.20 7.40 2.91
N LEU A 19 22.80 6.15 2.59
CA LEU A 19 22.87 5.59 1.22
C LEU A 19 21.54 5.66 0.47
N ALA A 20 20.52 6.34 1.00
CA ALA A 20 19.22 6.54 0.36
C ALA A 20 19.10 7.97 -0.18
N PHE A 21 19.02 8.11 -1.49
CA PHE A 21 18.98 9.39 -2.19
C PHE A 21 17.62 9.58 -2.91
N THR A 22 17.25 10.84 -3.03
CA THR A 22 16.11 11.24 -3.88
C THR A 22 16.62 12.29 -4.87
N GLY A 23 16.55 11.96 -6.17
CA GLY A 23 17.04 12.87 -7.22
C GLY A 23 18.49 12.62 -7.62
N PRO A 24 19.14 13.62 -8.26
CA PRO A 24 20.49 13.50 -8.79
C PRO A 24 21.56 13.35 -7.71
N PRO A 25 22.78 12.93 -8.08
CA PRO A 25 23.90 12.91 -7.15
C PRO A 25 24.11 14.29 -6.51
N PRO A 26 24.29 14.38 -5.20
CA PRO A 26 24.60 15.65 -4.54
C PRO A 26 25.96 16.20 -5.00
N LYS A 27 26.11 17.52 -5.03
CA LYS A 27 27.33 18.20 -5.50
C LYS A 27 28.53 18.07 -4.58
N GLY A 28 28.38 17.50 -3.39
CA GLY A 28 29.47 17.33 -2.43
C GLY A 28 29.35 16.08 -1.61
N GLY A 29 30.50 15.45 -1.28
CA GLY A 29 30.59 14.40 -0.27
C GLY A 29 29.68 13.21 -0.42
N LEU A 30 29.81 12.43 -1.49
CA LEU A 30 29.15 11.14 -1.59
C LEU A 30 29.79 10.13 -0.63
N PRO A 31 28.99 9.33 0.07
CA PRO A 31 29.52 8.19 0.79
C PRO A 31 30.12 7.17 -0.20
N ASP A 32 31.07 6.40 0.28
CA ASP A 32 31.63 5.28 -0.47
C ASP A 32 30.56 4.27 -0.84
N MET A 33 30.45 3.92 -2.13
CA MET A 33 29.46 2.99 -2.69
C MET A 33 30.08 2.15 -3.82
N GLU A 34 29.65 0.92 -3.90
CA GLU A 34 30.08 -0.04 -4.92
C GLU A 34 29.11 -0.12 -6.11
N GLU A 35 27.81 0.12 -5.84
CA GLU A 35 26.73 0.09 -6.83
C GLU A 35 25.66 1.12 -6.53
N VAL A 36 24.89 1.48 -7.54
CA VAL A 36 23.72 2.35 -7.46
C VAL A 36 22.48 1.60 -7.96
N HIS A 37 21.42 1.55 -7.13
CA HIS A 37 20.13 0.98 -7.51
C HIS A 37 19.09 2.08 -7.62
N VAL A 38 18.57 2.33 -8.83
CA VAL A 38 17.44 3.23 -9.07
C VAL A 38 16.15 2.44 -8.90
N SER A 39 15.48 2.65 -7.77
CA SER A 39 14.27 1.91 -7.38
C SER A 39 13.00 2.68 -7.77
N VAL A 40 12.16 2.08 -8.63
CA VAL A 40 10.99 2.73 -9.24
C VAL A 40 9.70 2.00 -8.85
N ALA A 41 8.89 2.65 -8.02
CA ALA A 41 7.63 2.07 -7.55
C ALA A 41 6.45 2.33 -8.51
N PHE A 42 6.45 3.46 -9.23
CA PHE A 42 5.32 3.90 -10.05
C PHE A 42 5.72 4.06 -11.52
N THR A 43 4.86 3.59 -12.43
CA THR A 43 5.09 3.64 -13.88
C THR A 43 5.31 5.07 -14.38
N TYR A 44 4.59 6.03 -13.86
CA TYR A 44 4.72 7.44 -14.22
C TYR A 44 6.02 8.12 -13.72
N ASP A 45 6.86 7.41 -12.98
CA ASP A 45 8.20 7.86 -12.59
C ASP A 45 9.33 7.28 -13.46
N MET A 46 9.01 6.42 -14.43
CA MET A 46 10.01 5.71 -15.24
C MET A 46 10.90 6.66 -16.03
N GLU A 47 10.33 7.67 -16.69
CA GLU A 47 11.10 8.67 -17.45
C GLU A 47 12.11 9.41 -16.54
N LYS A 48 11.65 9.88 -15.39
CA LYS A 48 12.51 10.52 -14.41
C LYS A 48 13.59 9.57 -13.87
N ALA A 49 13.26 8.29 -13.71
CA ALA A 49 14.21 7.26 -13.27
C ALA A 49 15.32 7.04 -14.30
N CYS A 50 15.00 7.02 -15.61
CA CYS A 50 16.00 6.94 -16.67
C CYS A 50 16.95 8.13 -16.62
N GLN A 51 16.45 9.35 -16.52
CA GLN A 51 17.28 10.57 -16.39
C GLN A 51 18.19 10.51 -15.15
N LEU A 52 17.68 9.99 -14.03
CA LEU A 52 18.48 9.80 -12.82
C LEU A 52 19.57 8.74 -13.02
N ALA A 53 19.25 7.60 -13.65
CA ALA A 53 20.24 6.55 -13.92
C ALA A 53 21.41 7.11 -14.75
N GLU A 54 21.14 7.88 -15.82
CA GLU A 54 22.15 8.54 -16.64
C GLU A 54 23.05 9.50 -15.82
N GLN A 55 22.47 10.24 -14.87
CA GLN A 55 23.21 11.16 -14.03
C GLN A 55 24.10 10.42 -13.04
N TRP A 56 23.62 9.33 -12.45
CA TRP A 56 24.38 8.51 -11.51
C TRP A 56 25.46 7.67 -12.19
N MET A 57 25.27 7.25 -13.46
CA MET A 57 26.30 6.56 -14.27
C MET A 57 27.58 7.41 -14.47
N LYS A 58 27.45 8.73 -14.43
CA LYS A 58 28.62 9.64 -14.56
C LYS A 58 29.61 9.54 -13.40
N LEU A 59 29.23 8.88 -12.32
CA LEU A 59 30.13 8.61 -11.18
C LEU A 59 31.09 7.42 -11.42
N GLY A 60 30.93 6.67 -12.53
CA GLY A 60 31.80 5.55 -12.88
C GLY A 60 31.53 4.27 -12.09
N VAL A 61 30.43 4.18 -11.34
CA VAL A 61 30.00 2.96 -10.63
C VAL A 61 28.84 2.28 -11.37
N PRO A 62 28.68 0.95 -11.25
CA PRO A 62 27.52 0.23 -11.85
C PRO A 62 26.20 0.80 -11.38
N VAL A 63 25.26 1.01 -12.32
CA VAL A 63 23.91 1.50 -12.04
C VAL A 63 22.89 0.48 -12.53
N HIS A 64 22.05 -0.01 -11.62
CA HIS A 64 20.96 -0.93 -11.88
C HIS A 64 19.62 -0.24 -11.67
N MET A 65 18.69 -0.43 -12.60
CA MET A 65 17.35 0.15 -12.51
C MET A 65 16.31 -0.98 -12.41
N GLY A 66 15.36 -0.86 -11.49
CA GLY A 66 14.36 -1.88 -11.28
C GLY A 66 13.24 -1.46 -10.34
N GLY A 67 12.41 -2.42 -9.99
CA GLY A 67 11.30 -2.24 -9.05
C GLY A 67 9.93 -2.50 -9.66
N PRO A 68 8.85 -2.28 -8.89
CA PRO A 68 7.47 -2.61 -9.29
C PRO A 68 7.02 -1.99 -10.61
N ALA A 69 7.51 -0.80 -10.96
CA ALA A 69 7.16 -0.10 -12.21
C ALA A 69 7.57 -0.88 -13.47
N PHE A 70 8.59 -1.72 -13.39
CA PHE A 70 9.08 -2.54 -14.49
C PHE A 70 8.43 -3.93 -14.54
N ASN A 71 7.39 -4.18 -13.76
CA ASN A 71 6.78 -5.51 -13.60
C ASN A 71 7.78 -6.60 -13.21
N MET A 72 8.87 -6.22 -12.54
CA MET A 72 9.85 -7.18 -12.04
C MET A 72 9.29 -7.86 -10.78
N PRO A 73 9.32 -9.22 -10.73
CA PRO A 73 8.92 -9.93 -9.53
C PRO A 73 9.84 -9.56 -8.38
N GLY A 74 9.28 -9.40 -7.20
CA GLY A 74 10.08 -9.16 -6.01
C GLY A 74 10.78 -10.42 -5.53
N GLY A 75 12.05 -10.32 -5.10
CA GLY A 75 12.77 -11.35 -4.35
C GLY A 75 12.37 -11.35 -2.87
N ASP A 76 13.21 -11.95 -2.03
CA ASP A 76 13.10 -11.88 -0.59
C ASP A 76 13.11 -10.43 -0.10
N PHE A 77 12.40 -10.20 0.97
CA PHE A 77 12.35 -8.86 1.54
C PHE A 77 13.57 -8.60 2.42
N VAL A 78 14.29 -7.51 2.15
CA VAL A 78 15.43 -7.07 2.95
C VAL A 78 15.04 -5.76 3.68
N PRO A 79 14.87 -5.80 5.01
CA PRO A 79 14.49 -4.61 5.79
C PRO A 79 15.43 -3.43 5.59
N GLY A 80 14.88 -2.24 5.32
CA GLY A 80 15.66 -1.02 5.12
C GLY A 80 16.32 -0.88 3.74
N MET A 81 16.26 -1.90 2.86
CA MET A 81 16.89 -1.83 1.55
C MET A 81 16.16 -0.85 0.61
N TYR A 82 14.93 -1.14 0.22
CA TYR A 82 14.13 -0.28 -0.65
C TYR A 82 12.92 0.36 0.06
N LEU A 83 12.63 -0.11 1.24
CA LEU A 83 11.62 0.46 2.13
C LEU A 83 12.28 0.82 3.46
N LYS A 84 11.82 1.93 4.05
CA LYS A 84 12.26 2.38 5.36
C LYS A 84 12.11 1.28 6.41
N LYS A 85 13.01 1.24 7.38
CA LYS A 85 12.89 0.33 8.55
C LYS A 85 11.52 0.50 9.22
N GLY A 86 10.93 -0.60 9.64
CA GLY A 86 9.57 -0.68 10.16
C GLY A 86 8.55 -1.15 9.12
N TYR A 87 8.81 -0.98 7.81
CA TYR A 87 8.05 -1.66 6.76
C TYR A 87 8.48 -3.12 6.66
N VAL A 88 7.51 -3.99 6.38
CA VAL A 88 7.74 -5.42 6.17
C VAL A 88 6.84 -5.93 5.05
N ILE A 89 7.38 -6.86 4.24
CA ILE A 89 6.66 -7.64 3.25
C ILE A 89 6.89 -9.10 3.61
N THR A 90 5.84 -9.79 4.03
CA THR A 90 5.90 -11.20 4.47
C THR A 90 5.35 -12.14 3.41
N SER A 91 4.64 -11.60 2.41
CA SER A 91 4.18 -12.36 1.25
C SER A 91 4.13 -11.49 0.00
N ARG A 92 4.23 -12.11 -1.16
CA ARG A 92 4.09 -11.45 -2.46
C ARG A 92 3.13 -12.21 -3.34
N GLY A 93 2.44 -11.46 -4.19
CA GLY A 93 1.46 -12.00 -5.11
C GLY A 93 0.06 -12.04 -4.53
N CYS A 94 -0.90 -12.28 -5.40
CA CYS A 94 -2.31 -12.35 -5.07
C CYS A 94 -3.00 -13.30 -6.06
N PRO A 95 -3.90 -14.19 -5.62
CA PRO A 95 -4.64 -15.07 -6.53
C PRO A 95 -5.65 -14.31 -7.40
N ASN A 96 -6.02 -13.08 -7.00
CA ASN A 96 -6.97 -12.26 -7.73
C ASN A 96 -6.35 -11.66 -8.99
N ARG A 97 -7.18 -11.44 -10.03
CA ARG A 97 -6.76 -10.87 -11.31
C ARG A 97 -7.49 -9.55 -11.58
N CYS A 98 -7.48 -8.65 -10.61
CA CYS A 98 -8.12 -7.35 -10.75
C CYS A 98 -7.50 -6.57 -11.91
N TRP A 99 -8.32 -6.06 -12.84
CA TRP A 99 -7.89 -5.42 -14.08
C TRP A 99 -7.01 -4.17 -13.85
N PHE A 100 -7.21 -3.48 -12.74
CA PHE A 100 -6.47 -2.27 -12.36
C PHE A 100 -5.17 -2.55 -11.60
N CYS A 101 -4.97 -3.80 -11.14
CA CYS A 101 -3.87 -4.16 -10.26
C CYS A 101 -2.64 -4.62 -11.05
N SER A 102 -1.46 -4.17 -10.66
CA SER A 102 -0.19 -4.59 -11.26
C SER A 102 0.35 -5.92 -10.70
N VAL A 103 -0.14 -6.36 -9.54
CA VAL A 103 0.37 -7.55 -8.84
C VAL A 103 0.33 -8.81 -9.72
N PRO A 104 -0.77 -9.16 -10.41
CA PRO A 104 -0.79 -10.34 -11.28
C PRO A 104 0.25 -10.31 -12.40
N ARG A 105 0.51 -9.13 -12.96
CA ARG A 105 1.54 -8.96 -14.01
C ARG A 105 2.96 -9.12 -13.44
N ARG A 106 3.20 -8.58 -12.26
CA ARG A 106 4.50 -8.59 -11.60
C ARG A 106 4.85 -9.94 -10.98
N GLU A 107 3.90 -10.56 -10.27
CA GLU A 107 4.13 -11.77 -9.47
C GLU A 107 3.55 -13.05 -10.12
N GLY A 108 2.97 -12.97 -11.33
CA GLY A 108 2.45 -14.11 -12.08
C GLY A 108 1.16 -14.72 -11.52
N GLY A 109 0.39 -13.99 -10.70
CA GLY A 109 -0.87 -14.48 -10.12
C GLY A 109 -0.69 -15.60 -9.09
N ARG A 110 0.52 -15.78 -8.55
CA ARG A 110 0.85 -16.76 -7.51
C ARG A 110 1.19 -16.05 -6.21
N LEU A 111 0.62 -16.55 -5.13
CA LEU A 111 1.01 -16.13 -3.79
C LEU A 111 2.28 -16.88 -3.36
N ARG A 112 3.24 -16.15 -2.80
CA ARG A 112 4.47 -16.68 -2.20
C ARG A 112 4.62 -16.13 -0.80
N GLU A 113 4.72 -17.01 0.17
CA GLU A 113 5.10 -16.68 1.53
C GLU A 113 6.62 -16.48 1.60
N LEU A 114 7.06 -15.44 2.26
CA LEU A 114 8.47 -15.06 2.40
C LEU A 114 8.95 -15.28 3.83
N PRO A 115 10.26 -15.34 4.06
CA PRO A 115 10.82 -15.28 5.41
C PRO A 115 10.32 -14.05 6.17
N ILE A 116 9.82 -14.26 7.37
CA ILE A 116 9.26 -13.19 8.20
C ILE A 116 10.41 -12.41 8.84
N THR A 117 10.43 -11.11 8.61
CA THR A 117 11.39 -10.17 9.19
C THR A 117 10.68 -9.17 10.10
N GLU A 118 11.43 -8.50 10.98
CA GLU A 118 10.89 -7.54 11.93
C GLU A 118 10.34 -6.27 11.27
N GLY A 119 9.16 -5.84 11.69
CA GLY A 119 8.49 -4.61 11.22
C GLY A 119 7.06 -4.54 11.72
N ASN A 120 6.47 -3.35 11.70
CA ASN A 120 5.09 -3.13 12.14
C ASN A 120 4.16 -2.58 11.04
N ILE A 121 4.72 -2.17 9.89
CA ILE A 121 3.93 -1.67 8.75
C ILE A 121 3.96 -2.73 7.65
N VAL A 122 2.90 -3.53 7.61
CA VAL A 122 2.75 -4.65 6.65
C VAL A 122 2.30 -4.13 5.31
N LEU A 123 3.05 -4.48 4.25
CA LEU A 123 2.82 -4.04 2.87
C LEU A 123 2.68 -5.25 1.93
N ASP A 124 2.09 -6.31 2.39
CA ASP A 124 1.83 -7.52 1.61
C ASP A 124 0.81 -7.24 0.50
N ASP A 125 0.94 -7.94 -0.62
CA ASP A 125 -0.02 -7.84 -1.72
C ASP A 125 -1.40 -8.43 -1.32
N ASN A 126 -1.43 -9.51 -0.52
CA ASN A 126 -2.66 -10.10 0.04
C ASN A 126 -2.34 -11.05 1.20
N LEU A 127 -2.12 -10.52 2.39
CA LEU A 127 -1.78 -11.32 3.58
C LEU A 127 -2.84 -12.39 3.92
N LEU A 128 -4.13 -12.05 3.80
CA LEU A 128 -5.20 -12.99 4.21
C LEU A 128 -5.36 -14.19 3.26
N ALA A 129 -4.69 -14.19 2.11
CA ALA A 129 -4.64 -15.33 1.21
C ALA A 129 -3.50 -16.32 1.55
N CYS A 130 -2.63 -16.00 2.49
CA CYS A 130 -1.57 -16.88 2.97
C CYS A 130 -2.11 -18.06 3.78
N SER A 131 -1.27 -19.05 4.04
CA SER A 131 -1.59 -20.14 4.94
C SER A 131 -1.87 -19.63 6.36
N ARG A 132 -2.73 -20.34 7.09
CA ARG A 132 -3.02 -20.01 8.48
C ARG A 132 -1.76 -19.93 9.32
N GLN A 133 -0.84 -20.88 9.14
CA GLN A 133 0.42 -20.93 9.84
C GLN A 133 1.27 -19.67 9.60
N HIS A 134 1.33 -19.20 8.34
CA HIS A 134 2.07 -17.99 8.01
C HIS A 134 1.42 -16.76 8.62
N ILE A 135 0.09 -16.62 8.53
CA ILE A 135 -0.65 -15.50 9.14
C ILE A 135 -0.39 -15.45 10.64
N GLU A 136 -0.54 -16.58 11.35
CA GLU A 136 -0.30 -16.67 12.79
C GLU A 136 1.15 -16.26 13.14
N ALA A 137 2.15 -16.73 12.39
CA ALA A 137 3.56 -16.35 12.59
C ALA A 137 3.82 -14.85 12.34
N VAL A 138 3.16 -14.25 11.34
CA VAL A 138 3.21 -12.80 11.11
C VAL A 138 2.64 -12.04 12.29
N PHE A 139 1.49 -12.44 12.81
CA PHE A 139 0.89 -11.78 13.97
C PHE A 139 1.69 -11.99 15.26
N GLU A 140 2.34 -13.13 15.44
CA GLU A 140 3.29 -13.36 16.52
C GLU A 140 4.49 -12.39 16.43
N MET A 141 5.08 -12.23 15.24
CA MET A 141 6.13 -11.24 15.00
C MET A 141 5.64 -9.82 15.32
N LEU A 142 4.43 -9.45 14.85
CA LEU A 142 3.83 -8.14 15.10
C LEU A 142 3.56 -7.88 16.60
N GLY A 143 3.20 -8.92 17.36
CA GLY A 143 3.00 -8.85 18.81
C GLY A 143 4.28 -8.52 19.60
N ARG A 144 5.46 -8.84 19.04
CA ARG A 144 6.76 -8.50 19.63
C ARG A 144 7.24 -7.08 19.31
N GLN A 145 6.58 -6.40 18.34
CA GLN A 145 7.01 -5.05 17.96
C GLN A 145 6.61 -4.02 19.02
N LYS A 146 7.46 -3.02 19.22
CA LYS A 146 7.17 -1.87 20.09
C LYS A 146 6.02 -1.02 19.52
N GLU A 147 6.03 -0.83 18.22
CA GLU A 147 5.04 -0.04 17.51
C GLU A 147 3.83 -0.91 17.12
N ARG A 148 2.63 -0.31 17.14
CA ARG A 148 1.39 -1.03 16.81
C ARG A 148 1.32 -1.35 15.30
N PRO A 149 0.76 -2.50 14.93
CA PRO A 149 0.64 -2.90 13.53
C PRO A 149 -0.20 -1.95 12.68
N ILE A 150 0.26 -1.73 11.44
CA ILE A 150 -0.46 -1.01 10.38
C ILE A 150 -0.43 -1.89 9.13
N PHE A 151 -1.60 -2.24 8.60
CA PHE A 151 -1.73 -3.02 7.37
C PHE A 151 -2.06 -2.07 6.21
N THR A 152 -1.06 -1.69 5.41
CA THR A 152 -1.19 -0.74 4.30
C THR A 152 -1.29 -1.40 2.94
N GLY A 153 -0.91 -2.66 2.80
CA GLY A 153 -1.00 -3.44 1.56
C GLY A 153 -2.42 -3.78 1.15
N GLY A 154 -3.35 -3.70 2.09
CA GLY A 154 -4.74 -4.09 1.92
C GLY A 154 -5.02 -5.49 2.44
N LEU A 155 -6.15 -5.62 3.13
CA LEU A 155 -6.69 -6.89 3.58
C LEU A 155 -7.91 -7.22 2.71
N GLU A 156 -7.99 -8.45 2.20
CA GLU A 156 -9.11 -8.86 1.37
C GLU A 156 -10.36 -9.17 2.23
N ALA A 157 -11.43 -8.39 2.04
CA ALA A 157 -12.66 -8.53 2.81
C ALA A 157 -13.30 -9.93 2.70
N ARG A 158 -13.26 -10.55 1.51
CA ARG A 158 -13.80 -11.89 1.24
C ARG A 158 -13.13 -12.98 2.09
N LEU A 159 -11.88 -12.77 2.47
CA LEU A 159 -11.07 -13.74 3.22
C LEU A 159 -11.08 -13.50 4.72
N LEU A 160 -11.64 -12.39 5.20
CA LEU A 160 -11.71 -12.12 6.63
C LEU A 160 -12.56 -13.18 7.34
N ARG A 161 -12.06 -13.67 8.48
CA ARG A 161 -12.72 -14.66 9.34
C ARG A 161 -12.64 -14.21 10.80
N PRO A 162 -13.50 -14.73 11.69
CA PRO A 162 -13.46 -14.34 13.12
C PRO A 162 -12.08 -14.46 13.76
N TRP A 163 -11.34 -15.52 13.50
CA TRP A 163 -10.00 -15.71 14.07
C TRP A 163 -8.97 -14.66 13.58
N HIS A 164 -9.14 -14.11 12.36
CA HIS A 164 -8.32 -12.97 11.93
C HIS A 164 -8.63 -11.71 12.75
N VAL A 165 -9.92 -11.52 13.07
CA VAL A 165 -10.35 -10.38 13.90
C VAL A 165 -9.78 -10.48 15.30
N ASP A 166 -9.71 -11.68 15.85
CA ASP A 166 -9.07 -11.94 17.16
C ASP A 166 -7.59 -11.58 17.11
N LEU A 167 -6.84 -12.02 16.08
CA LEU A 167 -5.43 -11.66 15.90
C LEU A 167 -5.23 -10.13 15.74
N LEU A 168 -6.07 -9.47 14.95
CA LEU A 168 -6.05 -8.01 14.78
C LEU A 168 -6.27 -7.27 16.11
N ARG A 169 -7.15 -7.79 16.96
CA ARG A 169 -7.45 -7.23 18.29
C ARG A 169 -6.28 -7.44 19.24
N GLU A 170 -5.78 -8.68 19.36
CA GLU A 170 -4.68 -9.06 20.24
C GLU A 170 -3.39 -8.33 19.94
N SER A 171 -3.06 -8.14 18.65
CA SER A 171 -1.93 -7.34 18.23
C SER A 171 -2.11 -5.83 18.44
N ARG A 172 -3.27 -5.40 18.95
CA ARG A 172 -3.61 -3.99 19.16
C ARG A 172 -3.49 -3.15 17.89
N THR A 173 -3.84 -3.72 16.75
CA THR A 173 -3.75 -3.08 15.42
C THR A 173 -4.16 -1.61 15.47
N GLN A 174 -3.28 -0.75 14.96
CA GLN A 174 -3.50 0.69 14.90
C GLN A 174 -4.36 1.08 13.70
N ARG A 175 -4.11 0.47 12.52
CA ARG A 175 -4.84 0.76 11.30
C ARG A 175 -4.76 -0.42 10.32
N MET A 176 -5.85 -0.65 9.64
CA MET A 176 -5.97 -1.65 8.60
C MET A 176 -6.78 -1.09 7.43
N TYR A 177 -6.40 -1.48 6.22
CA TYR A 177 -7.08 -1.05 5.00
C TYR A 177 -7.66 -2.27 4.29
N PHE A 178 -8.92 -2.15 3.89
CA PHE A 178 -9.62 -3.05 2.98
C PHE A 178 -9.80 -2.35 1.63
N ALA A 179 -10.41 -3.01 0.66
CA ALA A 179 -10.68 -2.43 -0.65
C ALA A 179 -12.13 -2.66 -1.08
N TYR A 180 -12.69 -1.68 -1.79
CA TYR A 180 -13.98 -1.74 -2.46
C TYR A 180 -13.83 -1.08 -3.84
N ASP A 181 -13.45 -1.86 -4.83
CA ASP A 181 -13.08 -1.35 -6.14
C ASP A 181 -14.11 -1.73 -7.22
N THR A 182 -14.84 -2.83 -7.01
CA THR A 182 -15.87 -3.32 -7.92
C THR A 182 -17.20 -3.57 -7.18
N PRO A 183 -18.36 -3.53 -7.85
CA PRO A 183 -19.64 -3.78 -7.21
C PRO A 183 -19.71 -5.10 -6.44
N ASP A 184 -19.01 -6.14 -6.91
CA ASP A 184 -18.99 -7.46 -6.28
C ASP A 184 -18.25 -7.49 -4.92
N ASP A 185 -17.53 -6.43 -4.60
CA ASP A 185 -16.80 -6.30 -3.32
C ASP A 185 -17.69 -5.80 -2.19
N TYR A 186 -18.91 -5.31 -2.49
CA TYR A 186 -19.76 -4.65 -1.49
C TYR A 186 -20.25 -5.60 -0.40
N GLU A 187 -20.88 -6.71 -0.77
CA GLU A 187 -21.39 -7.66 0.23
C GLU A 187 -20.27 -8.27 1.10
N PRO A 188 -19.13 -8.70 0.54
CA PRO A 188 -17.97 -9.06 1.35
C PRO A 188 -17.49 -7.95 2.29
N LEU A 189 -17.52 -6.69 1.86
CA LEU A 189 -17.14 -5.57 2.70
C LEU A 189 -18.11 -5.36 3.87
N VAL A 190 -19.43 -5.47 3.63
CA VAL A 190 -20.46 -5.39 4.67
C VAL A 190 -20.23 -6.48 5.72
N GLU A 191 -20.01 -7.72 5.30
CA GLU A 191 -19.75 -8.83 6.22
C GLU A 191 -18.44 -8.63 7.00
N ALA A 192 -17.37 -8.17 6.35
CA ALA A 192 -16.12 -7.82 7.03
C ALA A 192 -16.33 -6.73 8.07
N GLY A 193 -17.12 -5.70 7.74
CA GLY A 193 -17.48 -4.63 8.69
C GLY A 193 -18.24 -5.16 9.90
N ARG A 194 -19.20 -6.07 9.70
CA ARG A 194 -19.94 -6.73 10.77
C ARG A 194 -19.02 -7.54 11.68
N LEU A 195 -18.11 -8.34 11.12
CA LEU A 195 -17.13 -9.12 11.88
C LEU A 195 -16.20 -8.21 12.71
N LEU A 196 -15.70 -7.13 12.11
CA LEU A 196 -14.86 -6.18 12.81
C LEU A 196 -15.58 -5.48 13.96
N GLN A 197 -16.84 -5.06 13.77
CA GLN A 197 -17.65 -4.44 14.80
C GLN A 197 -17.90 -5.41 15.96
N THR A 198 -18.27 -6.64 15.67
CA THR A 198 -18.44 -7.70 16.69
C THR A 198 -17.14 -7.94 17.45
N GLY A 199 -15.98 -7.84 16.79
CA GLY A 199 -14.65 -7.96 17.39
C GLY A 199 -14.15 -6.71 18.12
N GLY A 200 -14.98 -5.64 18.24
CA GLY A 200 -14.65 -4.43 18.99
C GLY A 200 -13.96 -3.32 18.15
N PHE A 201 -13.90 -3.46 16.83
CA PHE A 201 -13.39 -2.40 15.94
C PHE A 201 -14.51 -1.46 15.50
N GLU A 202 -14.97 -0.63 16.43
CA GLU A 202 -16.00 0.35 16.12
C GLU A 202 -15.48 1.43 15.16
N ARG A 203 -16.38 1.98 14.31
CA ARG A 203 -16.06 3.05 13.36
C ARG A 203 -15.40 4.27 14.03
N LYS A 204 -15.85 4.65 15.22
CA LYS A 204 -15.28 5.77 15.98
C LYS A 204 -13.79 5.58 16.34
N SER A 205 -13.29 4.34 16.30
CA SER A 205 -11.86 4.06 16.54
C SER A 205 -10.96 4.50 15.37
N HIS A 206 -11.51 4.75 14.20
CA HIS A 206 -10.83 5.11 12.95
C HIS A 206 -9.75 4.11 12.51
N LYS A 207 -9.83 2.86 12.96
CA LYS A 207 -8.83 1.83 12.70
C LYS A 207 -9.08 1.10 11.38
N ALA A 208 -10.35 0.83 11.04
CA ALA A 208 -10.74 0.16 9.80
C ALA A 208 -11.00 1.20 8.71
N CYS A 209 -10.19 1.16 7.66
CA CYS A 209 -10.29 2.02 6.49
C CYS A 209 -10.59 1.19 5.25
N CYS A 210 -11.16 1.80 4.23
CA CYS A 210 -11.42 1.16 2.95
C CYS A 210 -10.90 2.01 1.80
N TYR A 211 -9.98 1.47 1.01
CA TYR A 211 -9.60 2.05 -0.27
C TYR A 211 -10.75 1.87 -1.26
N VAL A 212 -11.08 2.93 -1.96
CA VAL A 212 -12.10 2.93 -3.03
C VAL A 212 -11.47 3.52 -4.28
N LEU A 213 -11.34 2.71 -5.33
CA LEU A 213 -10.81 3.14 -6.60
C LEU A 213 -11.78 4.12 -7.26
N ILE A 214 -11.26 5.27 -7.71
CA ILE A 214 -12.03 6.32 -8.36
C ILE A 214 -11.34 6.85 -9.61
N GLY A 215 -12.11 7.42 -10.54
CA GLY A 215 -11.58 8.14 -11.70
C GLY A 215 -10.95 7.26 -12.76
N TYR A 216 -11.28 5.98 -12.84
CA TYR A 216 -10.90 5.10 -13.93
C TYR A 216 -11.79 5.35 -15.17
N ARG A 217 -11.40 4.80 -16.31
CA ARG A 217 -12.15 4.98 -17.56
C ARG A 217 -13.60 4.51 -17.42
N GLY A 218 -14.54 5.42 -17.65
CA GLY A 218 -15.98 5.16 -17.51
C GLY A 218 -16.54 5.35 -16.11
N ASP A 219 -15.71 5.75 -15.13
CA ASP A 219 -16.20 6.12 -13.80
C ASP A 219 -16.85 7.50 -13.79
N THR A 220 -17.83 7.72 -12.92
CA THR A 220 -18.43 9.04 -12.69
C THR A 220 -18.28 9.45 -11.23
N MET A 221 -18.33 10.76 -10.96
CA MET A 221 -18.18 11.27 -9.59
C MET A 221 -19.32 10.78 -8.70
N GLU A 222 -20.54 10.64 -9.25
CA GLU A 222 -21.71 10.12 -8.53
C GLU A 222 -21.52 8.65 -8.15
N ALA A 223 -21.01 7.83 -9.09
CA ALA A 223 -20.74 6.41 -8.82
C ALA A 223 -19.59 6.24 -7.81
N ALA A 224 -18.55 7.06 -7.92
CA ALA A 224 -17.43 7.08 -6.98
C ALA A 224 -17.89 7.50 -5.57
N GLU A 225 -18.70 8.56 -5.47
CA GLU A 225 -19.25 9.02 -4.20
C GLU A 225 -20.15 7.96 -3.57
N LYS A 226 -20.99 7.30 -4.38
CA LYS A 226 -21.83 6.19 -3.89
C LYS A 226 -20.96 5.10 -3.26
N ARG A 227 -19.89 4.63 -3.94
CA ARG A 227 -18.98 3.61 -3.38
C ARG A 227 -18.31 4.07 -2.08
N LEU A 228 -17.89 5.33 -2.00
CA LEU A 228 -17.30 5.90 -0.79
C LEU A 228 -18.30 5.95 0.38
N ARG A 229 -19.54 6.33 0.11
CA ARG A 229 -20.63 6.31 1.10
C ARG A 229 -21.02 4.89 1.50
N ASP A 230 -21.03 3.96 0.58
CA ASP A 230 -21.31 2.54 0.86
C ASP A 230 -20.20 1.93 1.75
N ALA A 231 -18.93 2.26 1.53
CA ALA A 231 -17.85 1.87 2.43
C ALA A 231 -18.04 2.42 3.86
N TRP A 232 -18.53 3.67 3.97
CA TRP A 232 -18.90 4.25 5.26
C TRP A 232 -20.05 3.49 5.94
N LYS A 233 -21.12 3.17 5.20
CA LYS A 233 -22.25 2.39 5.73
C LYS A 233 -21.83 1.01 6.19
N ALA A 234 -20.90 0.38 5.47
CA ALA A 234 -20.30 -0.89 5.86
C ALA A 234 -19.39 -0.83 7.12
N GLY A 235 -19.17 0.36 7.70
CA GLY A 235 -18.42 0.51 8.96
C GLY A 235 -16.97 0.96 8.80
N PHE A 236 -16.52 1.29 7.59
CA PHE A 236 -15.16 1.70 7.30
C PHE A 236 -15.02 3.22 7.10
N ILE A 237 -13.83 3.73 7.34
CA ILE A 237 -13.46 5.08 6.91
C ILE A 237 -13.05 5.01 5.43
N PRO A 238 -13.81 5.59 4.50
CA PRO A 238 -13.46 5.55 3.08
C PRO A 238 -12.22 6.38 2.79
N TYR A 239 -11.43 5.93 1.81
CA TYR A 239 -10.24 6.59 1.32
C TYR A 239 -10.19 6.49 -0.21
N ALA A 240 -10.35 7.61 -0.90
CA ALA A 240 -10.38 7.64 -2.36
C ALA A 240 -9.00 7.39 -2.96
N MET A 241 -8.86 6.31 -3.71
CA MET A 241 -7.67 5.95 -4.48
C MET A 241 -7.86 6.34 -5.93
N LEU A 242 -7.26 7.47 -6.32
CA LEU A 242 -7.38 7.98 -7.68
C LEU A 242 -6.57 7.13 -8.64
N TYR A 243 -7.26 6.53 -9.61
CA TYR A 243 -6.65 5.76 -10.68
C TYR A 243 -5.67 6.64 -11.47
N ARG A 244 -4.55 6.08 -11.82
CA ARG A 244 -3.55 6.68 -12.70
C ARG A 244 -3.17 5.68 -13.76
N ASP A 245 -3.23 6.09 -14.99
CA ASP A 245 -2.71 5.32 -16.11
C ASP A 245 -1.17 5.23 -16.07
N GLU A 246 -0.58 4.56 -17.04
CA GLU A 246 0.87 4.41 -17.14
C GLU A 246 1.62 5.74 -17.30
N LYS A 247 0.97 6.76 -17.87
CA LYS A 247 1.52 8.11 -18.04
C LYS A 247 1.36 8.97 -16.79
N GLY A 248 0.56 8.53 -15.84
CA GLY A 248 0.29 9.27 -14.60
C GLY A 248 -0.58 10.51 -14.79
N ILE A 249 -1.23 10.63 -15.93
CA ILE A 249 -2.14 11.73 -16.24
C ILE A 249 -3.36 11.61 -15.34
N VAL A 250 -3.71 12.70 -14.71
CA VAL A 250 -4.86 12.78 -13.80
C VAL A 250 -5.67 14.02 -14.13
N ASP A 251 -6.96 13.84 -14.36
CA ASP A 251 -7.91 14.91 -14.51
C ASP A 251 -7.95 15.81 -13.26
N SER A 252 -8.04 17.12 -13.46
CA SER A 252 -8.02 18.11 -12.37
C SER A 252 -9.26 18.01 -11.49
N GLU A 253 -10.42 17.68 -12.05
CA GLU A 253 -11.69 17.55 -11.32
C GLU A 253 -11.65 16.29 -10.44
N TRP A 254 -11.17 15.16 -10.95
CA TRP A 254 -10.94 13.97 -10.15
C TRP A 254 -9.93 14.19 -9.01
N ARG A 255 -8.92 15.03 -9.23
CA ARG A 255 -7.96 15.40 -8.18
C ARG A 255 -8.61 16.27 -7.11
N LYS A 256 -9.52 17.20 -7.49
CA LYS A 256 -10.30 17.98 -6.55
C LYS A 256 -11.23 17.09 -5.74
N PHE A 257 -11.97 16.21 -6.42
CA PHE A 257 -12.85 15.23 -5.78
C PHE A 257 -12.10 14.34 -4.80
N GLN A 258 -10.95 13.76 -5.19
CA GLN A 258 -10.12 12.96 -4.30
C GLN A 258 -9.78 13.68 -3.00
N ARG A 259 -9.42 14.97 -3.06
CA ARG A 259 -9.03 15.75 -1.87
C ARG A 259 -10.11 15.80 -0.80
N LEU A 260 -11.37 15.69 -1.16
CA LEU A 260 -12.49 15.65 -0.26
C LEU A 260 -12.60 14.31 0.50
N TRP A 261 -12.04 13.23 -0.07
CA TRP A 261 -12.20 11.86 0.41
C TRP A 261 -10.89 11.19 0.90
N VAL A 262 -9.80 11.95 1.06
CA VAL A 262 -8.53 11.42 1.59
C VAL A 262 -8.15 11.99 2.96
N ARG A 263 -8.85 13.01 3.44
CA ARG A 263 -8.60 13.61 4.76
C ARG A 263 -9.69 13.19 5.73
N PRO A 264 -9.39 12.38 6.75
CA PRO A 264 -10.41 11.84 7.66
C PRO A 264 -11.34 12.92 8.26
N ALA A 265 -10.80 14.08 8.64
CA ALA A 265 -11.60 15.18 9.19
C ALA A 265 -12.65 15.71 8.21
N ILE A 266 -12.28 15.88 6.92
CA ILE A 266 -13.19 16.34 5.87
C ILE A 266 -14.23 15.26 5.58
N VAL A 267 -13.80 14.01 5.43
CA VAL A 267 -14.69 12.86 5.20
C VAL A 267 -15.73 12.74 6.31
N MET A 268 -15.29 12.86 7.58
CA MET A 268 -16.18 12.79 8.73
C MET A 268 -17.20 13.93 8.76
N SER A 269 -16.82 15.14 8.37
CA SER A 269 -17.73 16.28 8.26
C SER A 269 -18.82 16.04 7.22
N GLN A 270 -18.42 15.63 5.99
CA GLN A 270 -19.36 15.34 4.91
C GLN A 270 -20.36 14.21 5.22
N LEU A 271 -19.91 13.18 5.93
CA LEU A 271 -20.74 12.01 6.22
C LEU A 271 -21.68 12.23 7.40
N LYS A 272 -21.31 13.05 8.39
CA LYS A 272 -22.18 13.43 9.52
C LYS A 272 -23.34 14.31 9.09
N GLU A 273 -23.14 15.20 8.11
CA GLU A 273 -24.21 16.07 7.58
C GLU A 273 -25.32 15.27 6.88
N THR A 274 -25.02 14.04 6.41
CA THR A 274 -25.98 13.17 5.73
C THR A 274 -26.66 12.16 6.66
N ASP A 275 -26.02 11.74 7.74
CA ASP A 275 -26.63 10.83 8.75
C ASP A 275 -27.60 11.55 9.69
N GLY A 276 -27.66 12.87 9.65
CA GLY A 276 -28.54 13.74 10.46
C GLY A 276 -29.75 14.31 9.71
N ARG A 277 -30.05 13.81 8.51
CA ARG A 277 -31.26 14.18 7.73
C ARG A 277 -32.20 13.03 7.56
#